data_12fe2ec5ee891e925882f5d2681dd221
#
_entry.id   12fe2ec5ee891e925882f5d2681dd221
#
_cell.length_a   1.000
_cell.length_b   1.000
_cell.length_c   1.000
_cell.angle_alpha   90.00
_cell.angle_beta   90.00
_cell.angle_gamma   90.00
#
_symmetry.space_group_name_H-M   'P 1'
#
loop_
_entity.id
_entity.type
_entity.pdbx_description
1 polymer ?
#
loop_
_entity_poly.entity_id
_entity_poly.type
_entity_poly.pdbx_seq_one_letter_code
_entity_poly.pdbx_strand_id
1 'polypeptide(L)'
;MYIPAETLAKALGLSLSRNGALYLSGALRPLTHASSFYRDDEIFWLARIIHAESAGEPLLGQIAVGNVVLNRVRSRDYPNTIYGVIFDRKYGVQFSPIIDGAIYNTPSYNSILAAKICLEGFDLSEGAMFFLRPEISTSSWIPNNRPYLFSVGKHDFYK
;
A
#
# COMPACT_ATOMS: atom_id res chain seq x y z
N MET A 1 3.27 7.92 -15.94
CA MET A 1 2.88 8.11 -14.53
C MET A 1 2.87 9.61 -14.26
N TYR A 2 1.72 10.19 -13.86
CA TYR A 2 1.62 11.59 -13.48
C TYR A 2 1.75 11.70 -11.97
N ILE A 3 2.76 12.39 -11.48
CA ILE A 3 2.87 12.77 -10.08
C ILE A 3 2.34 14.20 -9.97
N PRO A 4 1.33 14.48 -9.13
CA PRO A 4 0.89 15.85 -8.89
C PRO A 4 2.06 16.73 -8.45
N ALA A 5 2.18 17.94 -9.03
CA ALA A 5 3.30 18.84 -8.73
C ALA A 5 3.40 19.19 -7.23
N GLU A 6 2.29 19.25 -6.54
CA GLU A 6 2.23 19.46 -5.07
C GLU A 6 2.85 18.29 -4.29
N THR A 7 2.58 17.05 -4.72
CA THR A 7 3.17 15.86 -4.12
C THR A 7 4.69 15.83 -4.34
N LEU A 8 5.13 16.19 -5.55
CA LEU A 8 6.56 16.29 -5.86
C LEU A 8 7.23 17.40 -5.05
N ALA A 9 6.62 18.58 -4.96
CA ALA A 9 7.14 19.69 -4.17
C ALA A 9 7.29 19.28 -2.69
N LYS A 10 6.27 18.69 -2.12
CA LYS A 10 6.27 18.20 -0.72
C LYS A 10 7.36 17.14 -0.50
N ALA A 11 7.49 16.17 -1.40
CA ALA A 11 8.50 15.12 -1.32
C ALA A 11 9.93 15.67 -1.39
N LEU A 12 10.14 16.74 -2.15
CA LEU A 12 11.45 17.40 -2.31
C LEU A 12 11.70 18.50 -1.28
N GLY A 13 10.76 18.78 -0.38
CA GLY A 13 10.86 19.89 0.56
C GLY A 13 10.89 21.26 -0.09
N LEU A 14 10.27 21.38 -1.29
CA LEU A 14 10.18 22.58 -2.07
C LEU A 14 8.83 23.28 -1.89
N SER A 15 8.82 24.57 -2.10
CA SER A 15 7.58 25.36 -2.17
C SER A 15 7.09 25.42 -3.62
N LEU A 16 5.77 25.22 -3.79
CA LEU A 16 5.10 25.34 -5.06
C LEU A 16 4.37 26.67 -5.13
N SER A 17 4.66 27.47 -6.14
CA SER A 17 3.92 28.71 -6.40
C SER A 17 3.40 28.75 -7.83
N ARG A 18 2.30 29.45 -8.04
CA ARG A 18 1.65 29.62 -9.34
C ARG A 18 1.48 31.11 -9.63
N ASN A 19 2.17 31.56 -10.67
CA ASN A 19 2.01 32.92 -11.20
C ASN A 19 2.11 32.87 -12.74
N GLY A 20 1.03 32.43 -13.38
CA GLY A 20 0.99 32.18 -14.84
C GLY A 20 1.75 30.92 -15.28
N ALA A 21 2.77 30.53 -14.55
CA ALA A 21 3.51 29.28 -14.69
C ALA A 21 3.70 28.62 -13.32
N LEU A 22 4.05 27.34 -13.32
CA LEU A 22 4.29 26.58 -12.10
C LEU A 22 5.76 26.67 -11.71
N TYR A 23 6.05 27.19 -10.53
CA TYR A 23 7.41 27.34 -10.02
C TYR A 23 7.62 26.44 -8.80
N LEU A 24 8.71 25.67 -8.83
CA LEU A 24 9.24 24.94 -7.68
C LEU A 24 10.43 25.73 -7.13
N SER A 25 10.36 26.16 -5.88
CA SER A 25 11.43 26.91 -5.22
C SER A 25 11.75 26.34 -3.84
N GLY A 26 12.99 26.43 -3.43
CA GLY A 26 13.48 25.97 -2.13
C GLY A 26 14.95 25.59 -2.19
N ALA A 27 15.56 25.36 -1.02
CA ALA A 27 16.91 24.84 -0.94
C ALA A 27 16.89 23.37 -1.37
N LEU A 28 17.67 23.01 -2.38
CA LEU A 28 17.95 21.63 -2.71
C LEU A 28 18.71 20.99 -1.52
N ARG A 29 17.99 20.25 -0.69
CA ARG A 29 18.64 19.35 0.25
C ARG A 29 18.99 18.07 -0.50
N PRO A 30 20.16 17.46 -0.24
CA PRO A 30 20.45 16.14 -0.76
C PRO A 30 19.29 15.23 -0.40
N LEU A 31 18.71 14.55 -1.39
CA LEU A 31 17.69 13.53 -1.14
C LEU A 31 18.34 12.49 -0.22
N THR A 32 17.78 12.33 0.95
CA THR A 32 18.16 11.24 1.84
C THR A 32 17.88 9.93 1.10
N HIS A 33 18.80 8.97 1.19
CA HIS A 33 18.59 7.69 0.53
C HIS A 33 17.26 7.07 1.01
N ALA A 34 16.46 6.54 0.09
CA ALA A 34 15.12 6.02 0.40
C ALA A 34 15.13 4.99 1.55
N SER A 35 16.21 4.22 1.71
CA SER A 35 16.39 3.28 2.83
C SER A 35 16.46 3.94 4.22
N SER A 36 16.55 5.26 4.32
CA SER A 36 16.46 5.96 5.61
C SER A 36 15.03 6.18 6.10
N PHE A 37 14.03 5.92 5.25
CA PHE A 37 12.63 6.12 5.58
C PHE A 37 11.90 4.85 6.02
N TYR A 38 12.49 3.68 5.82
CA TYR A 38 11.92 2.38 6.20
C TYR A 38 13.00 1.35 6.50
N ARG A 39 12.64 0.37 7.30
CA ARG A 39 13.54 -0.74 7.66
C ARG A 39 13.54 -1.81 6.57
N ASP A 40 14.63 -2.55 6.44
CA ASP A 40 14.77 -3.63 5.46
C ASP A 40 13.71 -4.73 5.64
N ASP A 41 13.31 -5.04 6.89
CA ASP A 41 12.27 -6.01 7.16
C ASP A 41 10.87 -5.51 6.76
N GLU A 42 10.61 -4.21 6.81
CA GLU A 42 9.34 -3.63 6.38
C GLU A 42 9.16 -3.74 4.86
N ILE A 43 10.19 -3.34 4.09
CA ILE A 43 10.15 -3.48 2.63
C ILE A 43 10.08 -4.96 2.22
N PHE A 44 10.82 -5.83 2.91
CA PHE A 44 10.88 -7.25 2.65
C PHE A 44 9.49 -7.90 2.74
N TRP A 45 8.75 -7.66 3.81
CA TRP A 45 7.44 -8.28 4.02
C TRP A 45 6.33 -7.57 3.24
N LEU A 46 6.35 -6.23 3.17
CA LEU A 46 5.31 -5.50 2.45
C LEU A 46 5.35 -5.79 0.94
N ALA A 47 6.53 -5.85 0.33
CA ALA A 47 6.64 -6.18 -1.08
C ALA A 47 6.15 -7.61 -1.39
N ARG A 48 6.40 -8.56 -0.50
CA ARG A 48 5.96 -9.95 -0.66
C ARG A 48 4.45 -10.10 -0.57
N ILE A 49 3.82 -9.48 0.41
CA ILE A 49 2.36 -9.58 0.52
C ILE A 49 1.67 -8.86 -0.63
N ILE A 50 2.15 -7.69 -1.05
CA ILE A 50 1.64 -7.00 -2.24
C ILE A 50 1.77 -7.90 -3.48
N HIS A 51 2.92 -8.55 -3.65
CA HIS A 51 3.13 -9.46 -4.78
C HIS A 51 2.17 -10.65 -4.75
N ALA A 52 2.06 -11.31 -3.62
CA ALA A 52 1.26 -12.52 -3.48
C ALA A 52 -0.25 -12.26 -3.67
N GLU A 53 -0.73 -11.09 -3.26
CA GLU A 53 -2.14 -10.72 -3.36
C GLU A 53 -2.49 -9.99 -4.67
N SER A 54 -1.55 -9.27 -5.28
CA SER A 54 -1.89 -8.32 -6.33
C SER A 54 -0.87 -8.17 -7.46
N ALA A 55 0.03 -9.15 -7.69
CA ALA A 55 1.06 -9.06 -8.74
C ALA A 55 0.49 -8.81 -10.15
N GLY A 56 -0.71 -9.30 -10.44
CA GLY A 56 -1.41 -9.10 -11.72
C GLY A 56 -2.21 -7.79 -11.82
N GLU A 57 -2.21 -6.97 -10.77
CA GLU A 57 -2.95 -5.72 -10.74
C GLU A 57 -2.11 -4.54 -11.26
N PRO A 58 -2.74 -3.46 -11.73
CA PRO A 58 -2.05 -2.20 -12.01
C PRO A 58 -1.29 -1.71 -10.76
N LEU A 59 -0.24 -0.88 -10.95
CA LEU A 59 0.57 -0.37 -9.84
C LEU A 59 -0.28 0.29 -8.74
N LEU A 60 -1.33 1.05 -9.11
CA LEU A 60 -2.25 1.66 -8.15
C LEU A 60 -3.01 0.61 -7.32
N GLY A 61 -3.40 -0.52 -7.93
CA GLY A 61 -4.03 -1.63 -7.20
C GLY A 61 -3.07 -2.29 -6.21
N GLN A 62 -1.81 -2.46 -6.60
CA GLN A 62 -0.76 -2.96 -5.71
C GLN A 62 -0.48 -2.00 -4.55
N ILE A 63 -0.47 -0.69 -4.79
CA ILE A 63 -0.35 0.34 -3.75
C ILE A 63 -1.55 0.29 -2.80
N ALA A 64 -2.78 0.18 -3.33
CA ALA A 64 -3.98 0.09 -2.50
C ALA A 64 -3.94 -1.11 -1.54
N VAL A 65 -3.50 -2.29 -2.02
CA VAL A 65 -3.28 -3.48 -1.17
C VAL A 65 -2.23 -3.20 -0.09
N GLY A 66 -1.11 -2.57 -0.44
CA GLY A 66 -0.08 -2.17 0.52
C GLY A 66 -0.60 -1.19 1.58
N ASN A 67 -1.42 -0.23 1.17
CA ASN A 67 -2.05 0.72 2.10
C ASN A 67 -3.00 0.02 3.08
N VAL A 68 -3.76 -1.01 2.67
CA VAL A 68 -4.60 -1.80 3.60
C VAL A 68 -3.74 -2.44 4.69
N VAL A 69 -2.59 -3.02 4.34
CA VAL A 69 -1.67 -3.59 5.35
C VAL A 69 -1.20 -2.50 6.32
N LEU A 70 -0.79 -1.33 5.81
CA LEU A 70 -0.32 -0.23 6.66
C LEU A 70 -1.44 0.39 7.51
N ASN A 71 -2.68 0.44 7.01
CA ASN A 71 -3.84 0.88 7.80
C ASN A 71 -4.10 -0.06 8.96
N ARG A 72 -4.00 -1.37 8.73
CA ARG A 72 -4.11 -2.37 9.80
C ARG A 72 -3.00 -2.19 10.85
N VAL A 73 -1.74 -1.97 10.43
CA VAL A 73 -0.63 -1.67 11.35
C VAL A 73 -0.90 -0.46 12.25
N ARG A 74 -1.58 0.57 11.71
CA ARG A 74 -1.94 1.79 12.44
C ARG A 74 -3.19 1.64 13.33
N SER A 75 -3.97 0.60 13.10
CA SER A 75 -5.19 0.31 13.87
C SER A 75 -4.88 -0.40 15.18
N ARG A 76 -5.63 -0.07 16.23
CA ARG A 76 -5.53 -0.76 17.54
C ARG A 76 -6.09 -2.18 17.53
N ASP A 77 -6.86 -2.53 16.51
CA ASP A 77 -7.50 -3.85 16.38
C ASP A 77 -6.56 -4.91 15.82
N TYR A 78 -5.42 -4.49 15.27
CA TYR A 78 -4.44 -5.33 14.60
C TYR A 78 -3.05 -5.22 15.25
N PRO A 79 -2.14 -6.17 14.97
CA PRO A 79 -0.74 -6.04 15.35
C PRO A 79 -0.09 -4.76 14.79
N ASN A 80 0.83 -4.18 15.55
CA ASN A 80 1.48 -2.91 15.22
C ASN A 80 2.74 -3.04 14.34
N THR A 81 2.90 -4.15 13.64
CA THR A 81 4.01 -4.39 12.69
C THR A 81 3.48 -5.01 11.40
N ILE A 82 4.15 -4.77 10.28
CA ILE A 82 3.81 -5.36 8.98
C ILE A 82 3.83 -6.88 9.07
N TYR A 83 4.90 -7.46 9.63
CA TYR A 83 4.99 -8.91 9.87
C TYR A 83 3.82 -9.41 10.72
N GLY A 84 3.54 -8.72 11.82
CA GLY A 84 2.44 -9.09 12.72
C GLY A 84 1.09 -9.10 12.01
N VAL A 85 0.78 -8.06 11.21
CA VAL A 85 -0.47 -8.00 10.43
C VAL A 85 -0.57 -9.12 9.40
N ILE A 86 0.53 -9.41 8.69
CA ILE A 86 0.55 -10.46 7.67
C ILE A 86 0.28 -11.82 8.29
N PHE A 87 0.94 -12.15 9.41
CA PHE A 87 0.87 -13.45 10.06
C PHE A 87 -0.15 -13.52 11.20
N ASP A 88 -1.02 -12.50 11.34
CA ASP A 88 -2.08 -12.50 12.35
C ASP A 88 -3.05 -13.67 12.14
N ARG A 89 -3.36 -14.35 13.24
CA ARG A 89 -4.30 -15.48 13.29
C ARG A 89 -5.42 -15.30 14.31
N LYS A 90 -5.53 -14.12 14.91
CA LYS A 90 -6.50 -13.84 15.97
C LYS A 90 -7.94 -14.17 15.57
N TYR A 91 -8.28 -13.89 14.32
CA TYR A 91 -9.61 -14.15 13.74
C TYR A 91 -9.54 -15.07 12.50
N GLY A 92 -8.55 -15.97 12.48
CA GLY A 92 -8.23 -16.80 11.32
C GLY A 92 -7.12 -16.21 10.44
N VAL A 93 -6.72 -16.97 9.41
CA VAL A 93 -5.68 -16.51 8.49
C VAL A 93 -6.21 -15.32 7.68
N GLN A 94 -5.51 -14.18 7.75
CA GLN A 94 -5.92 -12.94 7.11
C GLN A 94 -5.54 -12.87 5.62
N PHE A 95 -4.49 -13.59 5.23
CA PHE A 95 -3.94 -13.59 3.89
C PHE A 95 -3.67 -15.02 3.43
N SER A 96 -4.37 -15.49 2.38
CA SER A 96 -4.24 -16.86 1.86
C SER A 96 -2.82 -17.23 1.43
N PRO A 97 -1.95 -16.32 0.92
CA PRO A 97 -0.57 -16.64 0.56
C PRO A 97 0.32 -17.18 1.69
N ILE A 98 -0.13 -17.10 2.95
CA ILE A 98 0.56 -17.73 4.07
C ILE A 98 0.32 -19.25 4.10
N ILE A 99 -0.84 -19.69 3.62
CA ILE A 99 -1.22 -21.11 3.66
C ILE A 99 -0.51 -21.88 2.55
N ASP A 100 -0.48 -21.33 1.34
CA ASP A 100 0.09 -21.97 0.15
C ASP A 100 1.58 -21.67 -0.06
N GLY A 101 2.16 -20.79 0.79
CA GLY A 101 3.56 -20.40 0.72
C GLY A 101 3.89 -19.34 -0.32
N ALA A 102 2.91 -18.80 -1.03
CA ALA A 102 3.14 -17.74 -2.05
C ALA A 102 3.79 -16.49 -1.46
N ILE A 103 3.64 -16.25 -0.16
CA ILE A 103 4.31 -15.15 0.57
C ILE A 103 5.85 -15.20 0.46
N TYR A 104 6.43 -16.36 0.23
CA TYR A 104 7.89 -16.53 0.12
C TYR A 104 8.43 -16.37 -1.31
N ASN A 105 7.56 -16.18 -2.30
CA ASN A 105 7.97 -15.91 -3.67
C ASN A 105 8.72 -14.58 -3.79
N THR A 106 9.65 -14.51 -4.74
CA THR A 106 10.38 -13.27 -5.02
C THR A 106 9.40 -12.22 -5.60
N PRO A 107 9.26 -11.05 -4.96
CA PRO A 107 8.36 -10.03 -5.45
C PRO A 107 8.84 -9.43 -6.78
N SER A 108 7.88 -9.03 -7.62
CA SER A 108 8.17 -8.31 -8.87
C SER A 108 8.70 -6.90 -8.57
N TYR A 109 9.33 -6.30 -9.59
CA TYR A 109 9.78 -4.91 -9.50
C TYR A 109 8.64 -3.94 -9.13
N ASN A 110 7.45 -4.12 -9.74
CA ASN A 110 6.29 -3.29 -9.44
C ASN A 110 5.82 -3.45 -7.99
N SER A 111 5.86 -4.66 -7.44
CA SER A 111 5.46 -4.91 -6.05
C SER A 111 6.45 -4.30 -5.05
N ILE A 112 7.75 -4.33 -5.37
CA ILE A 112 8.78 -3.63 -4.58
C ILE A 112 8.58 -2.11 -4.66
N LEU A 113 8.32 -1.59 -5.85
CA LEU A 113 8.04 -0.17 -6.06
C LEU A 113 6.79 0.27 -5.31
N ALA A 114 5.70 -0.50 -5.37
CA ALA A 114 4.47 -0.24 -4.63
C ALA A 114 4.72 -0.18 -3.12
N ALA A 115 5.48 -1.15 -2.58
CA ALA A 115 5.83 -1.17 -1.17
C ALA A 115 6.62 0.08 -0.74
N LYS A 116 7.61 0.50 -1.54
CA LYS A 116 8.37 1.73 -1.27
C LYS A 116 7.47 2.96 -1.27
N ILE A 117 6.61 3.10 -2.27
CA ILE A 117 5.65 4.22 -2.38
C ILE A 117 4.74 4.28 -1.14
N CYS A 118 4.23 3.13 -0.67
CA CYS A 118 3.41 3.05 0.54
C CYS A 118 4.20 3.46 1.79
N LEU A 119 5.43 2.95 1.96
CA LEU A 119 6.28 3.26 3.12
C LEU A 119 6.73 4.73 3.14
N GLU A 120 6.85 5.36 1.98
CA GLU A 120 7.11 6.80 1.85
C GLU A 120 5.87 7.67 2.12
N GLY A 121 4.74 7.04 2.49
CA GLY A 121 3.55 7.72 2.99
C GLY A 121 2.48 8.03 1.94
N PHE A 122 2.61 7.52 0.72
CA PHE A 122 1.55 7.67 -0.27
C PHE A 122 0.38 6.74 0.08
N ASP A 123 -0.79 7.32 0.30
CA ASP A 123 -2.02 6.60 0.64
C ASP A 123 -3.15 7.02 -0.31
N LEU A 124 -3.71 6.04 -1.01
CA LEU A 124 -4.89 6.20 -1.87
C LEU A 124 -6.08 5.38 -1.37
N SER A 125 -5.93 4.74 -0.20
CA SER A 125 -6.86 3.71 0.26
C SER A 125 -8.11 4.24 0.96
N GLU A 126 -8.22 5.56 1.19
CA GLU A 126 -9.33 6.16 1.94
C GLU A 126 -9.57 5.50 3.33
N GLY A 127 -8.50 4.90 3.88
CA GLY A 127 -8.53 4.15 5.12
C GLY A 127 -9.16 2.76 5.00
N ALA A 128 -9.12 2.14 3.81
CA ALA A 128 -9.58 0.77 3.61
C ALA A 128 -8.86 -0.21 4.54
N MET A 129 -9.64 -1.12 5.11
CA MET A 129 -9.16 -2.18 6.01
C MET A 129 -9.31 -3.56 5.38
N PHE A 130 -10.13 -3.69 4.35
CA PHE A 130 -10.44 -4.95 3.67
C PHE A 130 -10.40 -4.76 2.16
N PHE A 131 -10.08 -5.83 1.46
CA PHE A 131 -10.23 -5.92 0.01
C PHE A 131 -10.62 -7.35 -0.38
N LEU A 132 -11.22 -7.49 -1.54
CA LEU A 132 -11.49 -8.78 -2.17
C LEU A 132 -11.57 -8.64 -3.68
N ARG A 133 -11.47 -9.76 -4.38
CA ARG A 133 -11.79 -9.85 -5.82
C ARG A 133 -13.21 -10.40 -5.97
N PRO A 134 -14.19 -9.59 -6.38
CA PRO A 134 -15.58 -10.02 -6.47
C PRO A 134 -15.78 -11.23 -7.39
N GLU A 135 -15.00 -11.31 -8.47
CA GLU A 135 -15.11 -12.37 -9.47
C GLU A 135 -14.81 -13.78 -8.93
N ILE A 136 -13.98 -13.89 -7.90
CA ILE A 136 -13.52 -15.18 -7.37
C ILE A 136 -13.80 -15.36 -5.87
N SER A 137 -14.26 -14.32 -5.20
CA SER A 137 -14.60 -14.40 -3.78
C SER A 137 -15.88 -15.20 -3.58
N THR A 138 -15.82 -16.24 -2.77
CA THR A 138 -16.99 -17.01 -2.35
C THR A 138 -17.62 -16.46 -1.07
N SER A 139 -16.94 -15.54 -0.39
CA SER A 139 -17.41 -14.93 0.86
C SER A 139 -18.16 -13.64 0.58
N SER A 140 -19.40 -13.58 1.08
CA SER A 140 -20.21 -12.37 1.08
C SER A 140 -20.08 -11.54 2.38
N TRP A 141 -19.25 -11.99 3.33
CA TRP A 141 -19.19 -11.35 4.64
C TRP A 141 -18.69 -9.90 4.54
N ILE A 142 -17.60 -9.65 3.81
CA ILE A 142 -17.05 -8.29 3.66
C ILE A 142 -18.07 -7.36 3.01
N PRO A 143 -18.64 -7.67 1.81
CA PRO A 143 -19.62 -6.79 1.19
C PRO A 143 -20.86 -6.53 2.04
N ASN A 144 -21.29 -7.50 2.85
CA ASN A 144 -22.49 -7.37 3.67
C ASN A 144 -22.26 -6.64 5.01
N ASN A 145 -20.99 -6.52 5.47
CA ASN A 145 -20.71 -6.03 6.80
C ASN A 145 -19.75 -4.82 6.83
N ARG A 146 -19.21 -4.43 5.66
CA ARG A 146 -18.23 -3.34 5.55
C ARG A 146 -18.66 -2.34 4.48
N PRO A 147 -18.55 -1.02 4.76
CA PRO A 147 -18.82 -0.01 3.76
C PRO A 147 -17.85 -0.14 2.58
N TYR A 148 -18.41 -0.20 1.38
CA TYR A 148 -17.63 -0.12 0.15
C TYR A 148 -17.04 1.28 -0.01
N LEU A 149 -15.80 1.37 -0.48
CA LEU A 149 -15.10 2.63 -0.72
C LEU A 149 -14.87 2.85 -2.23
N PHE A 150 -14.09 1.99 -2.85
CA PHE A 150 -13.72 2.12 -4.27
C PHE A 150 -13.24 0.79 -4.85
N SER A 151 -13.05 0.77 -6.19
CA SER A 151 -12.42 -0.35 -6.91
C SER A 151 -11.17 0.11 -7.64
N VAL A 152 -10.13 -0.73 -7.64
CA VAL A 152 -8.94 -0.57 -8.49
C VAL A 152 -8.57 -1.91 -9.08
N GLY A 153 -8.43 -1.96 -10.42
CA GLY A 153 -8.19 -3.22 -11.12
C GLY A 153 -9.33 -4.19 -10.88
N LYS A 154 -9.02 -5.36 -10.35
CA LYS A 154 -9.98 -6.42 -10.03
C LYS A 154 -10.36 -6.48 -8.55
N HIS A 155 -9.89 -5.55 -7.75
CA HIS A 155 -10.16 -5.52 -6.31
C HIS A 155 -11.15 -4.42 -5.93
N ASP A 156 -12.08 -4.79 -5.06
CA ASP A 156 -12.95 -3.89 -4.32
C ASP A 156 -12.41 -3.69 -2.91
N PHE A 157 -12.43 -2.43 -2.45
CA PHE A 157 -11.88 -2.01 -1.16
C PHE A 157 -13.00 -1.54 -0.22
N TYR A 158 -12.87 -1.88 1.07
CA TYR A 158 -13.88 -1.66 2.09
C TYR A 158 -13.27 -1.13 3.40
N LYS A 159 -14.11 -0.39 4.15
CA LYS A 159 -13.75 0.19 5.45
C LYS A 159 -13.63 -0.85 6.56
#